data_f38d286feace9f2404a5f23a4875d383
#
_entry.id   f38d286feace9f2404a5f23a4875d383
#
_cell.length_a   1.000
_cell.length_b   1.000
_cell.length_c   1.000
_cell.angle_alpha   90.00
_cell.angle_beta   90.00
_cell.angle_gamma   90.00
#
_symmetry.space_group_name_H-M   'P 1'
#
loop_
_entity.id
_entity.type
_entity.pdbx_description
1 polymer ?
#
loop_
_entity_poly.entity_id
_entity_poly.type
_entity_poly.pdbx_seq_one_letter_code
_entity_poly.pdbx_strand_id
1 'polypeptide(L)'
;MVAGHFTYGARWATRQERRIAQNPHWVFAASWWQRDARHSVRLSDQFADGDLADFEPIGLREAPRIDVRRASLRGRAPKPPVRRPPNIILIVLESVAARWTSLSGGGYNTTPTLRAEASRGIVFDNFYAHIGRSSNSLSAMLLSAYPKLGFRDMTAEYPDLPGTSIASVLRERGYHTGFITPSALTWAGWDRFLDRRGFDDVRDERQLACGERISSWGVEDRCMVDDMVRWMEADAARPFFLMTWTQQTHHPYEPSPGIPLLPLARDRVIDDFGFDRYLNVLHETDHQIGRVFDAVRRAGRERDTLVVVTGDHGQAFGYPHESFMQGRTIYEEDVRVPLMIWFPRAYRVPMRSAVVGSHVDLAPTIVDLAGVPPAPEWQGRSLFDTRRSPRAYFYVAEDEFMLGVREDGWKYILNVRDGTEELFDLRTDETEQKNLARLHPDICARLRRRLAAWTEANRRQYLQARPAGAAHLMLRAPGA
;
A
#
# COMPACT_ATOMS: atom_id res chain seq x y z
N MET A 1 -2.30 12.23 -40.11
CA MET A 1 -2.15 11.24 -39.04
C MET A 1 -2.34 11.84 -37.65
N VAL A 2 -1.72 12.97 -37.29
CA VAL A 2 -1.86 13.63 -35.97
C VAL A 2 -3.29 14.08 -35.69
N ALA A 3 -3.96 14.73 -36.67
CA ALA A 3 -5.36 15.19 -36.53
C ALA A 3 -6.36 14.02 -36.34
N GLY A 4 -6.08 12.85 -36.94
CA GLY A 4 -6.91 11.65 -36.78
C GLY A 4 -6.86 11.03 -35.38
N HIS A 5 -5.75 11.19 -34.66
CA HIS A 5 -5.61 10.68 -33.31
C HIS A 5 -6.50 11.44 -32.29
N PHE A 6 -6.56 12.76 -32.40
CA PHE A 6 -7.41 13.60 -31.54
C PHE A 6 -8.90 13.41 -31.79
N THR A 7 -9.31 13.17 -33.03
CA THR A 7 -10.71 12.94 -33.38
C THR A 7 -11.17 11.51 -33.05
N TYR A 8 -10.26 10.54 -33.03
CA TYR A 8 -10.58 9.14 -32.76
C TYR A 8 -10.92 8.91 -31.28
N GLY A 9 -10.15 9.51 -30.37
CA GLY A 9 -10.38 9.40 -28.92
C GLY A 9 -11.70 10.02 -28.43
N ALA A 10 -12.25 11.01 -29.17
CA ALA A 10 -13.50 11.68 -28.81
C ALA A 10 -14.78 10.86 -29.12
N ARG A 11 -14.67 9.76 -29.90
CA ARG A 11 -15.81 8.94 -30.33
C ARG A 11 -16.16 7.77 -29.42
N TRP A 12 -15.27 7.43 -28.47
CA TRP A 12 -15.42 6.23 -27.65
C TRP A 12 -15.88 6.61 -26.25
N ALA A 13 -16.98 6.02 -25.81
CA ALA A 13 -17.66 6.41 -24.58
C ALA A 13 -16.89 5.97 -23.33
N THR A 14 -16.24 4.80 -23.39
CA THR A 14 -15.52 4.24 -22.24
C THR A 14 -14.01 4.33 -22.41
N ARG A 15 -13.30 4.29 -21.28
CA ARG A 15 -11.82 4.27 -21.23
C ARG A 15 -11.25 3.02 -21.91
N GLN A 16 -11.94 1.90 -21.79
CA GLN A 16 -11.53 0.61 -22.37
C GLN A 16 -11.68 0.60 -23.88
N GLU A 17 -12.80 1.11 -24.41
CA GLU A 17 -13.00 1.25 -25.84
C GLU A 17 -11.93 2.16 -26.47
N ARG A 18 -11.57 3.25 -25.82
CA ARG A 18 -10.47 4.14 -26.27
C ARG A 18 -9.14 3.42 -26.39
N ARG A 19 -8.84 2.47 -25.48
CA ARG A 19 -7.60 1.66 -25.54
C ARG A 19 -7.60 0.67 -26.69
N ILE A 20 -8.71 -0.03 -26.90
CA ILE A 20 -8.85 -1.02 -27.99
C ILE A 20 -8.78 -0.31 -29.34
N ALA A 21 -9.32 0.91 -29.45
CA ALA A 21 -9.35 1.69 -30.68
C ALA A 21 -8.02 2.39 -31.03
N GLN A 22 -7.02 2.38 -30.15
CA GLN A 22 -5.72 3.01 -30.44
C GLN A 22 -4.92 2.23 -31.48
N ASN A 23 -4.41 2.93 -32.50
CA ASN A 23 -3.52 2.33 -33.47
C ASN A 23 -2.23 1.86 -32.78
N PRO A 24 -1.89 0.54 -32.83
CA PRO A 24 -0.76 -0.01 -32.12
C PRO A 24 0.59 0.61 -32.54
N HIS A 25 0.76 1.00 -33.80
CA HIS A 25 1.99 1.66 -34.27
C HIS A 25 2.13 3.08 -33.67
N TRP A 26 1.02 3.79 -33.50
CA TRP A 26 1.03 5.09 -32.83
C TRP A 26 1.30 4.95 -31.35
N VAL A 27 0.69 3.98 -30.70
CA VAL A 27 0.95 3.67 -29.28
C VAL A 27 2.41 3.34 -29.07
N PHE A 28 3.01 2.54 -29.96
CA PHE A 28 4.43 2.21 -29.92
C PHE A 28 5.32 3.46 -30.11
N ALA A 29 5.07 4.26 -31.12
CA ALA A 29 5.82 5.50 -31.37
C ALA A 29 5.66 6.53 -30.23
N ALA A 30 4.44 6.69 -29.74
CA ALA A 30 4.15 7.56 -28.58
C ALA A 30 4.81 7.05 -27.30
N SER A 31 4.85 5.74 -27.09
CA SER A 31 5.51 5.13 -25.93
C SER A 31 7.02 5.35 -25.96
N TRP A 32 7.63 5.37 -27.15
CA TRP A 32 9.05 5.64 -27.33
C TRP A 32 9.40 7.08 -27.04
N TRP A 33 8.59 8.04 -27.55
CA TRP A 33 8.74 9.47 -27.26
C TRP A 33 8.45 9.80 -25.78
N GLN A 34 7.48 9.14 -25.18
CA GLN A 34 7.09 9.33 -23.78
C GLN A 34 8.07 8.69 -22.78
N ARG A 35 8.99 7.82 -23.27
CA ARG A 35 9.98 7.14 -22.42
C ARG A 35 10.90 8.14 -21.70
N ASP A 36 11.30 9.21 -22.36
CA ASP A 36 12.15 10.26 -21.76
C ASP A 36 11.36 11.26 -20.90
N ALA A 37 10.11 11.57 -21.28
CA ALA A 37 9.24 12.47 -20.51
C ALA A 37 8.74 11.87 -19.18
N ARG A 38 8.76 10.54 -19.02
CA ARG A 38 8.28 9.83 -17.82
C ARG A 38 9.23 9.88 -16.63
N HIS A 39 10.41 10.49 -16.76
CA HIS A 39 11.41 10.48 -15.70
C HIS A 39 11.24 11.57 -14.65
N SER A 40 10.44 12.61 -14.90
CA SER A 40 10.10 13.63 -13.91
C SER A 40 8.79 14.31 -14.25
N VAL A 41 7.73 14.01 -13.49
CA VAL A 41 6.48 14.75 -13.61
C VAL A 41 6.59 16.03 -12.81
N ARG A 42 6.40 17.15 -13.47
CA ARG A 42 6.30 18.46 -12.85
C ARG A 42 4.99 19.10 -13.27
N LEU A 43 4.07 19.23 -12.33
CA LEU A 43 2.76 19.80 -12.62
C LEU A 43 2.79 21.32 -12.71
N SER A 44 3.51 21.96 -11.82
CA SER A 44 3.57 23.44 -11.72
C SER A 44 4.57 23.84 -10.63
N ASP A 45 5.08 25.06 -10.69
CA ASP A 45 5.85 25.69 -9.59
C ASP A 45 4.94 26.47 -8.62
N GLN A 46 3.62 26.40 -8.81
CA GLN A 46 2.65 27.14 -8.01
C GLN A 46 2.23 26.32 -6.78
N PHE A 47 3.12 26.20 -5.81
CA PHE A 47 2.82 25.70 -4.47
C PHE A 47 3.60 26.53 -3.44
N ALA A 48 3.11 26.64 -2.23
CA ALA A 48 3.81 27.31 -1.15
C ALA A 48 4.81 26.36 -0.46
N ASP A 49 5.86 26.90 0.16
CA ASP A 49 6.83 26.09 0.92
C ASP A 49 6.16 25.22 1.98
N GLY A 50 5.10 25.71 2.62
CA GLY A 50 4.31 24.91 3.56
C GLY A 50 3.58 23.70 2.96
N ASP A 51 3.42 23.64 1.63
CA ASP A 51 2.85 22.47 0.95
C ASP A 51 3.86 21.32 0.84
N LEU A 52 5.16 21.58 0.92
CA LEU A 52 6.23 20.60 0.93
C LEU A 52 6.37 19.90 2.31
N ALA A 53 5.83 20.48 3.36
CA ALA A 53 5.99 19.97 4.73
C ALA A 53 5.48 18.53 4.93
N ASP A 54 4.52 18.06 4.11
CA ASP A 54 4.03 16.67 4.17
C ASP A 54 5.07 15.64 3.73
N PHE A 55 6.10 16.07 2.97
CA PHE A 55 7.08 15.21 2.32
C PHE A 55 8.48 15.34 2.92
N GLU A 56 8.67 16.29 3.82
CA GLU A 56 9.94 16.48 4.50
C GLU A 56 10.20 15.35 5.51
N PRO A 57 11.45 14.91 5.65
CA PRO A 57 11.86 13.98 6.69
C PRO A 57 11.47 14.45 8.09
N ILE A 58 11.11 13.52 8.98
CA ILE A 58 10.66 13.83 10.35
C ILE A 58 11.70 14.66 11.10
N GLY A 59 12.98 14.34 10.93
CA GLY A 59 14.08 15.02 11.63
C GLY A 59 14.30 16.48 11.22
N LEU A 60 13.78 16.92 10.06
CA LEU A 60 13.93 18.29 9.55
C LEU A 60 12.71 19.16 9.81
N ARG A 61 11.60 18.56 10.27
CA ARG A 61 10.35 19.29 10.47
C ARG A 61 10.37 20.07 11.79
N GLU A 62 10.36 21.38 11.70
CA GLU A 62 9.86 22.19 12.81
C GLU A 62 8.41 21.79 13.12
N ALA A 63 8.04 21.78 14.41
CA ALA A 63 6.66 21.46 14.80
C ALA A 63 5.69 22.37 14.03
N PRO A 64 4.77 21.85 13.21
CA PRO A 64 3.92 22.69 12.39
C PRO A 64 3.07 23.60 13.30
N ARG A 65 3.10 24.89 13.03
CA ARG A 65 2.22 25.90 13.67
C ARG A 65 0.79 25.86 13.13
N ILE A 66 0.37 24.73 12.55
CA ILE A 66 -0.98 24.58 11.99
C ILE A 66 -1.93 24.30 13.15
N ASP A 67 -2.95 25.15 13.28
CA ASP A 67 -4.05 24.94 14.24
C ASP A 67 -4.95 23.79 13.76
N VAL A 68 -4.45 22.58 13.91
CA VAL A 68 -5.10 21.31 13.54
C VAL A 68 -6.22 20.94 14.53
N ARG A 69 -6.48 21.80 15.55
CA ARG A 69 -7.26 21.44 16.73
C ARG A 69 -8.74 21.16 16.48
N ARG A 70 -9.35 21.57 15.38
CA ARG A 70 -10.81 21.45 15.23
C ARG A 70 -11.28 20.30 14.34
N ALA A 71 -10.58 19.93 13.28
CA ALA A 71 -11.05 18.91 12.32
C ALA A 71 -10.57 17.49 12.64
N SER A 72 -9.40 17.34 13.26
CA SER A 72 -8.68 16.06 13.35
C SER A 72 -8.86 15.30 14.68
N LEU A 73 -9.63 15.81 15.62
CA LEU A 73 -9.86 15.13 16.92
C LEU A 73 -11.07 14.18 16.91
N ARG A 74 -11.98 14.30 15.94
CA ARG A 74 -13.11 13.38 15.82
C ARG A 74 -12.61 12.04 15.26
N GLY A 75 -12.82 10.97 16.01
CA GLY A 75 -12.51 9.60 15.59
C GLY A 75 -11.06 9.14 15.82
N ARG A 76 -10.24 9.88 16.60
CA ARG A 76 -8.90 9.43 16.99
C ARG A 76 -8.96 8.46 18.16
N ALA A 77 -8.30 7.33 17.99
CA ALA A 77 -8.09 6.44 19.12
C ALA A 77 -6.93 6.92 20.01
N PRO A 78 -7.02 6.71 21.32
CA PRO A 78 -5.93 7.03 22.23
C PRO A 78 -4.70 6.15 21.97
N LYS A 79 -3.50 6.75 21.98
CA LYS A 79 -2.24 6.00 21.97
C LYS A 79 -2.09 5.24 23.29
N PRO A 80 -1.83 3.93 23.26
CA PRO A 80 -1.60 3.17 24.47
C PRO A 80 -0.25 3.51 25.13
N PRO A 81 -0.15 3.46 26.47
CA PRO A 81 1.13 3.62 27.16
C PRO A 81 2.04 2.41 26.91
N VAL A 82 3.28 2.66 26.51
CA VAL A 82 4.32 1.62 26.34
C VAL A 82 5.01 1.38 27.68
N ARG A 83 4.88 0.14 28.21
CA ARG A 83 5.56 -0.27 29.46
C ARG A 83 6.73 -1.23 29.23
N ARG A 84 6.62 -2.08 28.23
CA ARG A 84 7.67 -3.03 27.78
C ARG A 84 7.62 -3.13 26.26
N PRO A 85 8.76 -3.34 25.59
CA PRO A 85 8.81 -3.58 24.16
C PRO A 85 7.92 -4.78 23.80
N PRO A 86 6.90 -4.63 22.94
CA PRO A 86 6.07 -5.74 22.50
C PRO A 86 6.77 -6.59 21.43
N ASN A 87 6.41 -7.86 21.30
CA ASN A 87 6.60 -8.55 20.03
C ASN A 87 5.76 -7.87 18.95
N ILE A 88 6.22 -7.88 17.72
CA ILE A 88 5.56 -7.21 16.61
C ILE A 88 5.40 -8.18 15.45
N ILE A 89 4.17 -8.35 14.97
CA ILE A 89 3.85 -9.11 13.77
C ILE A 89 3.18 -8.14 12.79
N LEU A 90 3.78 -7.96 11.61
CA LEU A 90 3.19 -7.21 10.50
C LEU A 90 2.78 -8.19 9.40
N ILE A 91 1.49 -8.34 9.18
CA ILE A 91 0.90 -9.18 8.15
C ILE A 91 0.42 -8.29 7.02
N VAL A 92 0.98 -8.48 5.82
CA VAL A 92 0.57 -7.78 4.61
C VAL A 92 -0.21 -8.75 3.73
N LEU A 93 -1.45 -8.38 3.44
CA LEU A 93 -2.37 -9.13 2.58
C LEU A 93 -2.14 -8.69 1.13
N GLU A 94 -1.77 -9.62 0.28
CA GLU A 94 -1.59 -9.39 -1.16
C GLU A 94 -2.92 -9.05 -1.84
N SER A 95 -2.98 -7.94 -2.59
CA SER A 95 -4.13 -7.55 -3.45
C SER A 95 -5.48 -7.44 -2.73
N VAL A 96 -5.51 -6.93 -1.47
CA VAL A 96 -6.74 -6.88 -0.66
C VAL A 96 -7.24 -5.45 -0.44
N ALA A 97 -8.30 -5.08 -1.17
CA ALA A 97 -9.03 -3.84 -0.91
C ALA A 97 -9.88 -3.93 0.37
N ALA A 98 -9.99 -2.83 1.11
CA ALA A 98 -10.80 -2.74 2.32
C ALA A 98 -12.25 -3.17 2.07
N ARG A 99 -12.84 -2.79 0.94
CA ARG A 99 -14.22 -3.09 0.55
C ARG A 99 -14.56 -4.59 0.44
N TRP A 100 -13.57 -5.44 0.20
CA TRP A 100 -13.77 -6.89 0.11
C TRP A 100 -13.67 -7.60 1.45
N THR A 101 -13.31 -6.88 2.53
CA THR A 101 -13.15 -7.45 3.87
C THR A 101 -14.34 -7.16 4.77
N SER A 102 -14.84 -8.18 5.46
CA SER A 102 -15.83 -7.99 6.53
C SER A 102 -15.26 -7.22 7.74
N LEU A 103 -13.94 -7.20 7.91
CA LEU A 103 -13.22 -6.36 8.87
C LEU A 103 -13.53 -4.87 8.67
N SER A 104 -13.51 -4.40 7.42
CA SER A 104 -13.75 -3.00 7.06
C SER A 104 -15.23 -2.67 6.81
N GLY A 105 -16.14 -3.62 7.03
CA GLY A 105 -17.57 -3.44 6.80
C GLY A 105 -18.02 -3.78 5.39
N GLY A 106 -17.19 -4.46 4.59
CA GLY A 106 -17.56 -4.95 3.26
C GLY A 106 -18.73 -5.95 3.31
N GLY A 107 -19.49 -6.02 2.21
CA GLY A 107 -20.71 -6.82 2.12
C GLY A 107 -20.52 -8.34 2.12
N TYR A 108 -19.27 -8.82 2.07
CA TYR A 108 -18.93 -10.24 2.00
C TYR A 108 -18.29 -10.72 3.31
N ASN A 109 -18.65 -11.93 3.78
CA ASN A 109 -18.08 -12.51 5.00
C ASN A 109 -16.73 -13.18 4.73
N THR A 110 -15.79 -12.43 4.17
CA THR A 110 -14.47 -12.93 3.75
C THR A 110 -13.43 -12.95 4.86
N THR A 111 -13.56 -12.07 5.88
CA THR A 111 -12.58 -11.97 6.96
C THR A 111 -13.24 -12.04 8.33
N PRO A 112 -13.98 -13.14 8.63
CA PRO A 112 -14.69 -13.29 9.91
C PRO A 112 -13.74 -13.35 11.12
N THR A 113 -12.56 -13.93 10.97
CA THR A 113 -11.54 -14.02 12.03
C THR A 113 -11.00 -12.63 12.37
N LEU A 114 -10.53 -11.88 11.39
CA LEU A 114 -10.03 -10.52 11.61
C LEU A 114 -11.10 -9.61 12.20
N ARG A 115 -12.37 -9.77 11.77
CA ARG A 115 -13.50 -9.04 12.35
C ARG A 115 -13.71 -9.38 13.82
N ALA A 116 -13.58 -10.64 14.20
CA ALA A 116 -13.68 -11.06 15.59
C ALA A 116 -12.52 -10.54 16.44
N GLU A 117 -11.27 -10.62 15.92
CA GLU A 117 -10.08 -10.13 16.59
C GLU A 117 -10.06 -8.61 16.74
N ALA A 118 -10.73 -7.86 15.87
CA ALA A 118 -10.89 -6.41 15.99
C ALA A 118 -11.57 -5.97 17.30
N SER A 119 -12.25 -6.88 18.00
CA SER A 119 -12.79 -6.66 19.35
C SER A 119 -11.72 -6.27 20.38
N ARG A 120 -10.45 -6.56 20.10
CA ARG A 120 -9.28 -6.31 20.95
C ARG A 120 -8.24 -5.42 20.27
N GLY A 121 -8.69 -4.59 19.34
CA GLY A 121 -7.85 -3.76 18.52
C GLY A 121 -8.53 -2.48 18.06
N ILE A 122 -7.87 -1.82 17.14
CA ILE A 122 -8.37 -0.66 16.42
C ILE A 122 -8.33 -0.92 14.92
N VAL A 123 -9.43 -0.61 14.23
CA VAL A 123 -9.54 -0.61 12.76
C VAL A 123 -9.49 0.83 12.27
N PHE A 124 -8.66 1.08 11.25
CA PHE A 124 -8.58 2.37 10.59
C PHE A 124 -9.40 2.33 9.29
N ASP A 125 -10.40 3.22 9.21
CA ASP A 125 -11.35 3.23 8.09
C ASP A 125 -10.76 3.81 6.80
N ASN A 126 -9.72 4.64 6.92
CA ASN A 126 -9.17 5.45 5.85
C ASN A 126 -7.65 5.22 5.70
N PHE A 127 -7.26 3.98 5.40
CA PHE A 127 -5.85 3.65 5.18
C PHE A 127 -5.60 3.27 3.71
N TYR A 128 -4.43 3.71 3.17
CA TYR A 128 -4.21 3.73 1.73
C TYR A 128 -2.85 3.20 1.31
N ALA A 129 -2.86 2.43 0.22
CA ALA A 129 -1.69 2.23 -0.63
C ALA A 129 -1.42 3.47 -1.50
N HIS A 130 -0.19 3.65 -1.96
CA HIS A 130 0.16 4.73 -2.88
C HIS A 130 -0.05 4.36 -4.34
N ILE A 131 0.00 3.08 -4.65
CA ILE A 131 -0.09 2.50 -6.00
C ILE A 131 -0.49 1.03 -5.89
N GLY A 132 -1.17 0.50 -6.89
CA GLY A 132 -1.48 -0.92 -7.02
C GLY A 132 -0.27 -1.76 -7.48
N ARG A 133 0.82 -1.77 -6.68
CA ARG A 133 2.06 -2.49 -7.01
C ARG A 133 2.82 -2.89 -5.74
N SER A 134 2.96 -4.19 -5.51
CA SER A 134 3.48 -4.75 -4.25
C SER A 134 4.92 -4.32 -3.96
N SER A 135 5.81 -4.27 -4.98
CA SER A 135 7.21 -3.82 -4.81
C SER A 135 7.32 -2.36 -4.32
N ASN A 136 6.43 -1.49 -4.77
CA ASN A 136 6.39 -0.09 -4.38
C ASN A 136 5.77 0.07 -2.98
N SER A 137 4.78 -0.75 -2.66
CA SER A 137 4.19 -0.82 -1.31
C SER A 137 5.19 -1.35 -0.29
N LEU A 138 5.97 -2.39 -0.62
CA LEU A 138 7.04 -2.91 0.24
C LEU A 138 8.06 -1.80 0.57
N SER A 139 8.52 -1.05 -0.43
CA SER A 139 9.47 0.04 -0.22
C SER A 139 8.89 1.14 0.68
N ALA A 140 7.62 1.51 0.49
CA ALA A 140 6.95 2.54 1.30
C ALA A 140 6.78 2.10 2.76
N MET A 141 6.37 0.85 2.99
CA MET A 141 6.16 0.30 4.34
C MET A 141 7.48 0.14 5.11
N LEU A 142 8.55 -0.34 4.43
CA LEU A 142 9.83 -0.58 5.09
C LEU A 142 10.60 0.69 5.38
N LEU A 143 10.62 1.65 4.44
CA LEU A 143 11.46 2.84 4.50
C LEU A 143 10.71 4.11 4.91
N SER A 144 9.38 4.02 5.10
CA SER A 144 8.52 5.19 5.35
C SER A 144 8.79 6.34 4.37
N ALA A 145 8.93 6.00 3.09
CA ALA A 145 9.25 6.93 2.00
C ALA A 145 8.26 6.77 0.85
N TYR A 146 7.82 7.88 0.27
CA TYR A 146 6.94 7.82 -0.91
C TYR A 146 7.66 7.14 -2.07
N PRO A 147 7.03 6.16 -2.76
CA PRO A 147 7.62 5.52 -3.93
C PRO A 147 7.87 6.55 -5.04
N LYS A 148 8.87 6.30 -5.89
CA LYS A 148 9.09 7.10 -7.09
C LYS A 148 7.88 7.06 -8.00
N LEU A 149 7.47 8.22 -8.47
CA LEU A 149 6.39 8.36 -9.44
C LEU A 149 6.84 7.78 -10.79
N GLY A 150 6.51 6.53 -11.05
CA GLY A 150 6.91 5.79 -12.24
C GLY A 150 6.23 4.43 -12.32
N PHE A 151 6.37 3.75 -13.46
CA PHE A 151 5.71 2.49 -13.76
C PHE A 151 6.53 1.24 -13.40
N ARG A 152 7.78 1.42 -12.93
CA ARG A 152 8.68 0.31 -12.63
C ARG A 152 8.61 -0.13 -11.18
N ASP A 153 9.01 -1.38 -10.96
CA ASP A 153 9.12 -1.96 -9.63
C ASP A 153 10.29 -1.31 -8.87
N MET A 154 9.96 -0.66 -7.75
CA MET A 154 10.94 0.06 -6.94
C MET A 154 12.07 -0.83 -6.45
N THR A 155 11.75 -2.04 -6.03
CA THR A 155 12.71 -3.01 -5.50
C THR A 155 13.68 -3.52 -6.56
N ALA A 156 13.22 -3.67 -7.81
CA ALA A 156 14.06 -4.08 -8.93
C ALA A 156 14.90 -2.91 -9.48
N GLU A 157 14.31 -1.71 -9.58
CA GLU A 157 14.99 -0.52 -10.13
C GLU A 157 16.00 0.08 -9.13
N TYR A 158 15.68 -0.01 -7.83
CA TYR A 158 16.48 0.59 -6.74
C TYR A 158 16.69 -0.40 -5.59
N PRO A 159 17.38 -1.54 -5.82
CA PRO A 159 17.63 -2.52 -4.75
C PRO A 159 18.41 -1.91 -3.59
N ASP A 160 19.33 -1.00 -3.88
CA ASP A 160 20.16 -0.28 -2.91
C ASP A 160 19.59 1.11 -2.55
N LEU A 161 18.28 1.33 -2.68
CA LEU A 161 17.66 2.59 -2.30
C LEU A 161 18.07 2.99 -0.87
N PRO A 162 18.67 4.19 -0.66
CA PRO A 162 19.10 4.60 0.67
C PRO A 162 17.88 4.81 1.60
N GLY A 163 18.09 4.58 2.89
CA GLY A 163 17.08 4.76 3.93
C GLY A 163 17.12 3.64 4.96
N THR A 164 16.85 3.99 6.20
CA THR A 164 16.77 3.04 7.32
C THR A 164 15.43 2.35 7.31
N SER A 165 15.41 1.02 7.28
CA SER A 165 14.17 0.25 7.34
C SER A 165 13.65 0.15 8.77
N ILE A 166 12.36 -0.15 8.92
CA ILE A 166 11.77 -0.48 10.23
C ILE A 166 12.47 -1.66 10.88
N ALA A 167 12.87 -2.68 10.10
CA ALA A 167 13.58 -3.83 10.64
C ALA A 167 14.97 -3.43 11.19
N SER A 168 15.70 -2.55 10.50
CA SER A 168 16.97 -2.01 11.01
C SER A 168 16.79 -1.25 12.32
N VAL A 169 15.78 -0.37 12.39
CA VAL A 169 15.47 0.41 13.62
C VAL A 169 15.17 -0.52 14.80
N LEU A 170 14.37 -1.57 14.57
CA LEU A 170 14.00 -2.50 15.63
C LEU A 170 15.16 -3.44 16.01
N ARG A 171 15.93 -3.90 15.04
CA ARG A 171 17.14 -4.73 15.28
C ARG A 171 18.16 -4.00 16.15
N GLU A 172 18.41 -2.71 15.90
CA GLU A 172 19.26 -1.87 16.75
C GLU A 172 18.75 -1.73 18.19
N ARG A 173 17.48 -2.03 18.43
CA ARG A 173 16.84 -2.06 19.76
C ARG A 173 16.77 -3.47 20.36
N GLY A 174 17.48 -4.44 19.77
CA GLY A 174 17.59 -5.79 20.28
C GLY A 174 16.45 -6.74 19.85
N TYR A 175 15.63 -6.35 18.89
CA TYR A 175 14.64 -7.26 18.33
C TYR A 175 15.31 -8.31 17.43
N HIS A 176 14.81 -9.54 17.49
CA HIS A 176 15.05 -10.54 16.44
C HIS A 176 14.12 -10.24 15.28
N THR A 177 14.64 -10.13 14.05
CA THR A 177 13.88 -9.64 12.91
C THR A 177 13.76 -10.68 11.82
N GLY A 178 12.53 -10.95 11.36
CA GLY A 178 12.23 -11.92 10.32
C GLY A 178 11.33 -11.38 9.21
N PHE A 179 11.57 -11.88 7.99
CA PHE A 179 10.66 -11.72 6.85
C PHE A 179 10.34 -13.10 6.28
N ILE A 180 9.05 -13.45 6.20
CA ILE A 180 8.57 -14.75 5.71
C ILE A 180 7.48 -14.52 4.68
N THR A 181 7.62 -15.14 3.49
CA THR A 181 6.61 -15.08 2.42
C THR A 181 6.50 -16.44 1.71
N PRO A 182 5.32 -16.85 1.25
CA PRO A 182 5.16 -18.07 0.45
C PRO A 182 5.52 -17.87 -1.03
N SER A 183 5.91 -16.65 -1.42
CA SER A 183 6.31 -16.30 -2.79
C SER A 183 7.81 -16.40 -3.00
N ALA A 184 8.24 -16.50 -4.28
CA ALA A 184 9.64 -16.42 -4.64
C ALA A 184 10.16 -14.98 -4.51
N LEU A 185 11.15 -14.72 -3.67
CA LEU A 185 11.75 -13.40 -3.46
C LEU A 185 12.54 -12.87 -4.67
N THR A 186 12.85 -13.72 -5.66
CA THR A 186 13.47 -13.28 -6.92
C THR A 186 12.53 -12.43 -7.77
N TRP A 187 11.22 -12.50 -7.52
CA TRP A 187 10.25 -11.64 -8.19
C TRP A 187 10.50 -10.17 -7.83
N ALA A 188 10.48 -9.30 -8.84
CA ALA A 188 10.73 -7.87 -8.69
C ALA A 188 11.99 -7.51 -7.87
N GLY A 189 12.96 -8.44 -7.72
CA GLY A 189 14.23 -8.21 -7.04
C GLY A 189 14.12 -8.03 -5.52
N TRP A 190 13.11 -8.61 -4.89
CA TRP A 190 12.90 -8.52 -3.44
C TRP A 190 14.06 -9.13 -2.65
N ASP A 191 14.66 -10.22 -3.15
CA ASP A 191 15.86 -10.85 -2.56
C ASP A 191 16.99 -9.82 -2.35
N ARG A 192 17.33 -9.08 -3.42
CA ARG A 192 18.37 -8.04 -3.36
C ARG A 192 17.96 -6.83 -2.52
N PHE A 193 16.68 -6.44 -2.61
CA PHE A 193 16.18 -5.30 -1.86
C PHE A 193 16.18 -5.56 -0.35
N LEU A 194 15.82 -6.77 0.10
CA LEU A 194 15.74 -7.16 1.51
C LEU A 194 17.10 -7.44 2.14
N ASP A 195 18.11 -7.79 1.35
CA ASP A 195 19.46 -8.21 1.85
C ASP A 195 20.08 -7.23 2.86
N ARG A 196 19.83 -5.92 2.71
CA ARG A 196 20.41 -4.89 3.59
C ARG A 196 19.37 -4.13 4.41
N ARG A 197 18.19 -4.72 4.63
CA ARG A 197 17.09 -4.06 5.34
C ARG A 197 16.99 -4.43 6.83
N GLY A 198 18.01 -5.10 7.38
CA GLY A 198 18.10 -5.38 8.82
C GLY A 198 17.24 -6.55 9.29
N PHE A 199 16.85 -7.44 8.38
CA PHE A 199 16.29 -8.74 8.75
C PHE A 199 17.39 -9.73 9.08
N ASP A 200 17.25 -10.43 10.22
CA ASP A 200 18.16 -11.52 10.62
C ASP A 200 17.82 -12.81 9.86
N ASP A 201 16.53 -13.04 9.60
CA ASP A 201 16.00 -14.16 8.84
C ASP A 201 15.14 -13.67 7.68
N VAL A 202 15.42 -14.16 6.47
CA VAL A 202 14.58 -13.95 5.27
C VAL A 202 14.27 -15.30 4.66
N ARG A 203 12.97 -15.66 4.59
CA ARG A 203 12.52 -16.96 4.10
C ARG A 203 11.47 -16.80 3.02
N ASP A 204 11.64 -17.57 1.95
CA ASP A 204 10.69 -17.63 0.85
C ASP A 204 10.19 -19.08 0.62
N GLU A 205 9.44 -19.32 -0.43
CA GLU A 205 8.89 -20.63 -0.76
C GLU A 205 9.90 -21.79 -0.69
N ARG A 206 11.18 -21.53 -0.92
CA ARG A 206 12.25 -22.55 -0.95
C ARG A 206 12.61 -23.07 0.44
N GLN A 207 12.43 -22.26 1.48
CA GLN A 207 12.71 -22.64 2.87
C GLN A 207 11.45 -23.12 3.61
N LEU A 208 10.26 -22.88 3.05
CA LEU A 208 9.02 -23.33 3.68
C LEU A 208 8.86 -24.85 3.47
N ALA A 209 8.48 -25.55 4.54
CA ALA A 209 8.22 -26.99 4.48
C ALA A 209 6.86 -27.26 3.81
N CYS A 210 6.78 -26.98 2.53
CA CYS A 210 5.62 -27.21 1.69
C CYS A 210 6.00 -28.02 0.47
N GLY A 211 5.03 -28.76 -0.07
CA GLY A 211 5.24 -29.61 -1.24
C GLY A 211 5.32 -28.79 -2.54
N GLU A 212 4.29 -28.86 -3.34
CA GLU A 212 4.24 -28.21 -4.65
C GLU A 212 3.74 -26.77 -4.56
N ARG A 213 4.07 -25.97 -5.56
CA ARG A 213 3.52 -24.63 -5.74
C ARG A 213 2.03 -24.73 -6.06
N ILE A 214 1.24 -23.84 -5.44
CA ILE A 214 -0.18 -23.72 -5.74
C ILE A 214 -0.42 -22.89 -7.02
N SER A 215 0.50 -21.98 -7.33
CA SER A 215 0.45 -21.13 -8.52
C SER A 215 1.85 -20.77 -8.99
N SER A 216 1.97 -20.05 -10.10
CA SER A 216 3.26 -19.50 -10.56
C SER A 216 3.90 -18.52 -9.55
N TRP A 217 3.16 -18.06 -8.56
CA TRP A 217 3.63 -17.10 -7.56
C TRP A 217 4.28 -17.74 -6.34
N GLY A 218 3.88 -18.96 -5.97
CA GLY A 218 4.46 -19.62 -4.81
C GLY A 218 3.63 -20.79 -4.27
N VAL A 219 3.89 -21.11 -3.00
CA VAL A 219 3.20 -22.14 -2.23
C VAL A 219 1.99 -21.56 -1.49
N GLU A 220 1.22 -22.40 -0.81
CA GLU A 220 0.06 -21.98 -0.01
C GLU A 220 0.43 -21.05 1.15
N ASP A 221 -0.44 -20.08 1.47
CA ASP A 221 -0.29 -19.20 2.65
C ASP A 221 -0.24 -20.02 3.96
N ARG A 222 -0.86 -21.19 3.99
CA ARG A 222 -0.77 -22.13 5.12
C ARG A 222 0.69 -22.47 5.47
N CYS A 223 1.52 -22.69 4.49
CA CYS A 223 2.92 -23.05 4.69
C CYS A 223 3.73 -21.92 5.33
N MET A 224 3.45 -20.69 4.90
CA MET A 224 4.00 -19.50 5.53
C MET A 224 3.58 -19.40 7.00
N VAL A 225 2.29 -19.60 7.30
CA VAL A 225 1.79 -19.55 8.68
C VAL A 225 2.42 -20.64 9.55
N ASP A 226 2.59 -21.85 9.03
CA ASP A 226 3.28 -22.94 9.74
C ASP A 226 4.73 -22.55 10.07
N ASP A 227 5.41 -21.89 9.17
CA ASP A 227 6.79 -21.44 9.40
C ASP A 227 6.85 -20.24 10.35
N MET A 228 5.91 -19.30 10.25
CA MET A 228 5.78 -18.18 11.20
C MET A 228 5.64 -18.69 12.64
N VAL A 229 4.78 -19.70 12.86
CA VAL A 229 4.56 -20.27 14.20
C VAL A 229 5.86 -20.89 14.72
N ARG A 230 6.54 -21.73 13.93
CA ARG A 230 7.84 -22.31 14.31
C ARG A 230 8.89 -21.24 14.61
N TRP A 231 8.95 -20.19 13.78
CA TRP A 231 9.91 -19.10 13.95
C TRP A 231 9.68 -18.32 15.24
N MET A 232 8.41 -18.03 15.58
CA MET A 232 8.02 -17.32 16.81
C MET A 232 8.31 -18.13 18.08
N GLU A 233 8.29 -19.46 17.98
CA GLU A 233 8.54 -20.38 19.09
C GLU A 233 10.04 -20.62 19.34
N ALA A 234 10.89 -20.41 18.32
CA ALA A 234 12.30 -20.73 18.36
C ALA A 234 13.13 -19.84 19.33
N ASP A 235 12.77 -18.58 19.50
CA ASP A 235 13.42 -17.64 20.43
C ASP A 235 12.37 -16.95 21.32
N ALA A 236 12.29 -17.46 22.56
CA ALA A 236 11.38 -16.90 23.55
C ALA A 236 11.97 -15.73 24.35
N ALA A 237 13.27 -15.50 24.29
CA ALA A 237 13.99 -14.61 25.20
C ALA A 237 14.00 -13.15 24.72
N ARG A 238 14.04 -12.93 23.42
CA ARG A 238 14.09 -11.59 22.81
C ARG A 238 12.72 -11.15 22.28
N PRO A 239 12.42 -9.85 22.31
CA PRO A 239 11.31 -9.34 21.52
C PRO A 239 11.62 -9.55 20.03
N PHE A 240 10.58 -9.79 19.23
CA PHE A 240 10.75 -10.00 17.79
C PHE A 240 9.91 -9.05 16.95
N PHE A 241 10.40 -8.79 15.73
CA PHE A 241 9.65 -8.18 14.64
C PHE A 241 9.59 -9.18 13.49
N LEU A 242 8.40 -9.67 13.19
CA LEU A 242 8.13 -10.56 12.07
C LEU A 242 7.24 -9.86 11.05
N MET A 243 7.75 -9.65 9.86
CA MET A 243 6.97 -9.19 8.71
C MET A 243 6.66 -10.37 7.81
N THR A 244 5.42 -10.46 7.36
CA THR A 244 4.99 -11.50 6.43
C THR A 244 4.11 -10.92 5.34
N TRP A 245 4.09 -11.59 4.19
CA TRP A 245 3.35 -11.18 3.02
C TRP A 245 2.67 -12.39 2.40
N THR A 246 1.33 -12.38 2.29
CA THR A 246 0.54 -13.46 1.69
C THR A 246 0.66 -13.46 0.17
N GLN A 247 0.15 -14.51 -0.49
CA GLN A 247 0.20 -14.55 -1.95
C GLN A 247 -1.06 -15.11 -2.63
N GLN A 248 -1.87 -15.96 -1.94
CA GLN A 248 -2.96 -16.68 -2.63
C GLN A 248 -4.05 -15.74 -3.17
N THR A 249 -4.23 -14.57 -2.58
CA THR A 249 -5.14 -13.51 -3.07
C THR A 249 -4.63 -12.78 -4.31
N HIS A 250 -3.43 -13.12 -4.83
CA HIS A 250 -2.98 -12.70 -6.16
C HIS A 250 -3.63 -13.57 -7.26
N HIS A 251 -3.90 -12.96 -8.43
CA HIS A 251 -4.36 -13.73 -9.60
C HIS A 251 -3.38 -14.91 -9.88
N PRO A 252 -3.86 -16.12 -10.14
CA PRO A 252 -5.21 -16.56 -10.56
C PRO A 252 -6.17 -16.98 -9.43
N TYR A 253 -5.91 -16.64 -8.15
CA TYR A 253 -6.78 -16.89 -7.00
C TYR A 253 -7.02 -18.39 -6.79
N GLU A 254 -5.94 -19.18 -6.67
CA GLU A 254 -6.04 -20.61 -6.51
C GLU A 254 -6.33 -21.02 -5.07
N PRO A 255 -7.52 -21.62 -4.80
CA PRO A 255 -7.84 -22.16 -3.48
C PRO A 255 -6.96 -23.39 -3.16
N SER A 256 -6.70 -23.62 -1.88
CA SER A 256 -5.95 -24.81 -1.46
C SER A 256 -6.68 -26.11 -1.82
N PRO A 257 -5.97 -27.14 -2.26
CA PRO A 257 -6.56 -28.42 -2.65
C PRO A 257 -7.42 -29.01 -1.51
N GLY A 258 -8.63 -29.44 -1.88
CA GLY A 258 -9.56 -30.10 -0.92
C GLY A 258 -10.38 -29.15 -0.05
N ILE A 259 -10.20 -27.84 -0.15
CA ILE A 259 -11.04 -26.86 0.53
C ILE A 259 -12.28 -26.55 -0.35
N PRO A 260 -13.50 -26.82 0.13
CA PRO A 260 -14.70 -26.53 -0.64
C PRO A 260 -14.95 -25.02 -0.75
N LEU A 261 -15.35 -24.56 -1.92
CA LEU A 261 -15.74 -23.17 -2.14
C LEU A 261 -17.05 -22.85 -1.41
N LEU A 262 -17.06 -21.72 -0.72
CA LEU A 262 -18.24 -21.17 -0.05
C LEU A 262 -19.01 -20.25 -1.02
N PRO A 263 -20.33 -20.20 -0.96
CA PRO A 263 -21.13 -19.32 -1.80
C PRO A 263 -21.12 -17.87 -1.27
N LEU A 264 -19.97 -17.19 -1.33
CA LEU A 264 -19.77 -15.87 -0.74
C LEU A 264 -20.36 -14.75 -1.64
N ALA A 265 -20.38 -14.92 -2.96
CA ALA A 265 -20.84 -13.93 -3.95
C ALA A 265 -22.29 -14.18 -4.42
N ARG A 266 -23.20 -14.64 -3.56
CA ARG A 266 -24.54 -15.10 -3.94
C ARG A 266 -25.38 -14.12 -4.78
N ASP A 267 -25.15 -12.84 -4.68
CA ASP A 267 -25.97 -11.80 -5.29
C ASP A 267 -25.30 -11.13 -6.51
N ARG A 268 -24.16 -11.62 -6.99
CA ARG A 268 -23.41 -11.05 -8.11
C ARG A 268 -23.08 -12.08 -9.17
N VAL A 269 -23.55 -11.81 -10.38
CA VAL A 269 -23.09 -12.46 -11.61
C VAL A 269 -21.85 -11.70 -12.12
N ILE A 270 -20.74 -11.73 -11.36
CA ILE A 270 -19.43 -11.27 -11.84
C ILE A 270 -18.53 -12.51 -11.80
N ASP A 271 -18.54 -13.27 -12.88
CA ASP A 271 -17.75 -14.50 -12.96
C ASP A 271 -16.54 -14.37 -13.92
N ASP A 272 -16.39 -13.23 -14.59
CA ASP A 272 -15.44 -13.10 -15.69
C ASP A 272 -13.96 -13.02 -15.27
N PHE A 273 -13.66 -12.77 -13.97
CA PHE A 273 -12.27 -12.58 -13.47
C PHE A 273 -11.97 -13.34 -12.19
N GLY A 274 -12.70 -14.40 -11.89
CA GLY A 274 -12.46 -15.23 -10.71
C GLY A 274 -12.81 -14.54 -9.39
N PHE A 275 -13.80 -13.64 -9.36
CA PHE A 275 -14.20 -12.90 -8.17
C PHE A 275 -14.64 -13.82 -7.02
N ASP A 276 -15.44 -14.86 -7.32
CA ASP A 276 -15.87 -15.81 -6.29
C ASP A 276 -14.70 -16.62 -5.74
N ARG A 277 -13.76 -17.03 -6.59
CA ARG A 277 -12.49 -17.65 -6.15
C ARG A 277 -11.69 -16.71 -5.25
N TYR A 278 -11.55 -15.45 -5.64
CA TYR A 278 -10.85 -14.44 -4.85
C TYR A 278 -11.45 -14.29 -3.45
N LEU A 279 -12.78 -14.20 -3.33
CA LEU A 279 -13.45 -14.10 -2.03
C LEU A 279 -13.19 -15.35 -1.17
N ASN A 280 -13.18 -16.53 -1.79
CA ASN A 280 -12.93 -17.80 -1.10
C ASN A 280 -11.47 -17.90 -0.62
N VAL A 281 -10.52 -17.53 -1.47
CA VAL A 281 -9.09 -17.49 -1.11
C VAL A 281 -8.84 -16.47 0.00
N LEU A 282 -9.47 -15.29 -0.06
CA LEU A 282 -9.39 -14.31 1.02
C LEU A 282 -9.95 -14.85 2.33
N HIS A 283 -11.05 -15.62 2.28
CA HIS A 283 -11.62 -16.30 3.45
C HIS A 283 -10.68 -17.37 4.00
N GLU A 284 -10.02 -18.11 3.14
CA GLU A 284 -9.01 -19.09 3.53
C GLU A 284 -7.79 -18.41 4.19
N THR A 285 -7.27 -17.34 3.58
CA THR A 285 -6.18 -16.54 4.13
C THR A 285 -6.53 -16.00 5.53
N ASP A 286 -7.77 -15.50 5.73
CA ASP A 286 -8.27 -15.05 7.04
C ASP A 286 -8.24 -16.19 8.08
N HIS A 287 -8.65 -17.40 7.68
CA HIS A 287 -8.58 -18.57 8.55
C HIS A 287 -7.13 -18.90 8.94
N GLN A 288 -6.19 -18.86 8.00
CA GLN A 288 -4.77 -19.09 8.28
C GLN A 288 -4.20 -18.02 9.22
N ILE A 289 -4.56 -16.76 9.05
CA ILE A 289 -4.17 -15.68 9.96
C ILE A 289 -4.72 -15.93 11.37
N GLY A 290 -5.91 -16.49 11.51
CA GLY A 290 -6.48 -16.92 12.79
C GLY A 290 -5.53 -17.81 13.58
N ARG A 291 -4.83 -18.73 12.91
CA ARG A 291 -3.84 -19.62 13.53
C ARG A 291 -2.65 -18.88 14.13
N VAL A 292 -2.28 -17.70 13.58
CA VAL A 292 -1.23 -16.84 14.15
C VAL A 292 -1.69 -16.28 15.50
N PHE A 293 -2.91 -15.74 15.59
CA PHE A 293 -3.47 -15.27 16.87
C PHE A 293 -3.56 -16.39 17.90
N ASP A 294 -3.97 -17.58 17.48
CA ASP A 294 -4.03 -18.74 18.36
C ASP A 294 -2.64 -19.19 18.85
N ALA A 295 -1.63 -19.14 18.00
CA ALA A 295 -0.24 -19.41 18.39
C ALA A 295 0.26 -18.39 19.44
N VAL A 296 0.00 -17.11 19.24
CA VAL A 296 0.33 -16.06 20.21
C VAL A 296 -0.36 -16.31 21.56
N ARG A 297 -1.64 -16.74 21.55
CA ARG A 297 -2.39 -17.09 22.77
C ARG A 297 -1.82 -18.32 23.46
N ARG A 298 -1.57 -19.41 22.72
CA ARG A 298 -0.99 -20.65 23.27
C ARG A 298 0.38 -20.39 23.90
N ALA A 299 1.18 -19.48 23.35
CA ALA A 299 2.46 -19.07 23.90
C ALA A 299 2.33 -18.17 25.15
N GLY A 300 1.13 -17.77 25.56
CA GLY A 300 0.88 -16.85 26.67
C GLY A 300 1.36 -15.40 26.38
N ARG A 301 1.62 -15.04 25.11
CA ARG A 301 2.18 -13.76 24.70
C ARG A 301 1.15 -12.73 24.23
N GLU A 302 -0.13 -13.00 24.35
CA GLU A 302 -1.21 -12.16 23.86
C GLU A 302 -1.10 -10.69 24.32
N ARG A 303 -0.76 -10.48 25.58
CA ARG A 303 -0.64 -9.13 26.15
C ARG A 303 0.64 -8.39 25.73
N ASP A 304 1.63 -9.11 25.27
CA ASP A 304 2.95 -8.57 24.91
C ASP A 304 3.22 -8.66 23.40
N THR A 305 2.17 -8.87 22.59
CA THR A 305 2.29 -8.92 21.13
C THR A 305 1.38 -7.87 20.48
N LEU A 306 1.96 -7.11 19.57
CA LEU A 306 1.31 -6.19 18.65
C LEU A 306 1.18 -6.89 17.30
N VAL A 307 -0.04 -7.07 16.80
CA VAL A 307 -0.28 -7.58 15.44
C VAL A 307 -0.87 -6.46 14.60
N VAL A 308 -0.24 -6.19 13.47
CA VAL A 308 -0.70 -5.21 12.48
C VAL A 308 -1.03 -5.96 11.20
N VAL A 309 -2.26 -5.79 10.70
CA VAL A 309 -2.72 -6.41 9.46
C VAL A 309 -3.12 -5.31 8.49
N THR A 310 -2.56 -5.33 7.28
CA THR A 310 -2.89 -4.36 6.22
C THR A 310 -2.85 -5.02 4.85
N GLY A 311 -3.44 -4.39 3.82
CA GLY A 311 -3.23 -4.77 2.42
C GLY A 311 -2.06 -4.01 1.80
N ASP A 312 -1.45 -4.57 0.77
CA ASP A 312 -0.41 -3.90 -0.02
C ASP A 312 -1.00 -2.95 -1.07
N HIS A 313 -2.08 -3.34 -1.69
CA HIS A 313 -2.96 -2.56 -2.56
C HIS A 313 -4.31 -3.27 -2.68
N GLY A 314 -5.24 -2.62 -3.37
CA GLY A 314 -6.53 -3.21 -3.66
C GLY A 314 -6.54 -4.05 -4.94
N GLN A 315 -7.67 -4.69 -5.18
CA GLN A 315 -7.99 -5.42 -6.39
C GLN A 315 -9.40 -5.01 -6.83
N ALA A 316 -9.51 -4.43 -8.02
CA ALA A 316 -10.79 -4.14 -8.65
C ALA A 316 -11.29 -5.35 -9.46
N PHE A 317 -12.60 -5.49 -9.55
CA PHE A 317 -13.27 -6.54 -10.32
C PHE A 317 -14.35 -5.91 -11.22
N GLY A 318 -13.99 -4.83 -11.94
CA GLY A 318 -14.89 -4.12 -12.84
C GLY A 318 -15.99 -3.33 -12.14
N TYR A 319 -15.94 -3.17 -10.81
CA TYR A 319 -16.97 -2.48 -10.05
C TYR A 319 -16.40 -1.70 -8.86
N PRO A 320 -16.83 -0.45 -8.67
CA PRO A 320 -17.85 0.29 -9.41
C PRO A 320 -17.33 0.90 -10.73
N HIS A 321 -16.00 0.95 -10.90
CA HIS A 321 -15.35 1.43 -12.11
C HIS A 321 -14.93 0.26 -13.01
N GLU A 322 -14.77 0.52 -14.31
CA GLU A 322 -14.37 -0.49 -15.30
C GLU A 322 -12.87 -0.82 -15.22
N SER A 323 -12.36 -1.10 -14.03
CA SER A 323 -11.00 -1.59 -13.78
C SER A 323 -11.08 -3.03 -13.28
N PHE A 324 -10.33 -3.94 -13.89
CA PHE A 324 -10.34 -5.37 -13.55
C PHE A 324 -9.03 -5.84 -12.94
N MET A 325 -8.00 -4.99 -12.93
CA MET A 325 -6.67 -5.32 -12.42
C MET A 325 -6.14 -4.15 -11.58
N GLN A 326 -5.37 -4.51 -10.58
CA GLN A 326 -4.61 -3.53 -9.76
C GLN A 326 -3.66 -2.69 -10.63
N GLY A 327 -3.34 -1.49 -10.15
CA GLY A 327 -2.38 -0.59 -10.79
C GLY A 327 -2.85 0.07 -12.07
N ARG A 328 -4.14 0.01 -12.39
CA ARG A 328 -4.75 0.64 -13.57
C ARG A 328 -5.42 1.95 -13.24
N THR A 329 -5.96 2.06 -12.05
CA THR A 329 -6.62 3.27 -11.52
C THR A 329 -6.20 3.55 -10.10
N ILE A 330 -6.71 4.64 -9.52
CA ILE A 330 -6.47 5.02 -8.13
C ILE A 330 -7.79 5.28 -7.38
N TYR A 331 -8.89 4.63 -7.81
CA TYR A 331 -10.14 4.66 -7.07
C TYR A 331 -10.05 3.85 -5.77
N GLU A 332 -11.05 3.99 -4.89
CA GLU A 332 -11.04 3.37 -3.55
C GLU A 332 -10.81 1.85 -3.60
N GLU A 333 -11.31 1.15 -4.61
CA GLU A 333 -11.11 -0.29 -4.79
C GLU A 333 -9.66 -0.69 -5.11
N ASP A 334 -8.86 0.23 -5.62
CA ASP A 334 -7.44 -0.02 -5.96
C ASP A 334 -6.49 0.43 -4.85
N VAL A 335 -6.84 1.49 -4.10
CA VAL A 335 -5.89 2.10 -3.16
C VAL A 335 -6.32 2.06 -1.69
N ARG A 336 -7.62 1.91 -1.36
CA ARG A 336 -8.07 1.80 0.02
C ARG A 336 -7.90 0.36 0.51
N VAL A 337 -7.00 0.16 1.47
CA VAL A 337 -6.65 -1.15 2.02
C VAL A 337 -7.10 -1.27 3.48
N PRO A 338 -7.36 -2.49 4.00
CA PRO A 338 -7.66 -2.66 5.41
C PRO A 338 -6.45 -2.29 6.26
N LEU A 339 -6.70 -1.76 7.46
CA LEU A 339 -5.68 -1.67 8.51
C LEU A 339 -6.32 -1.98 9.86
N MET A 340 -5.80 -3.00 10.51
CA MET A 340 -6.11 -3.36 11.89
C MET A 340 -4.83 -3.38 12.73
N ILE A 341 -4.89 -2.80 13.91
CA ILE A 341 -3.86 -2.91 14.94
C ILE A 341 -4.47 -3.64 16.13
N TRP A 342 -4.09 -4.90 16.32
CA TRP A 342 -4.50 -5.73 17.42
C TRP A 342 -3.47 -5.64 18.54
N PHE A 343 -3.90 -5.17 19.72
CA PHE A 343 -3.02 -5.00 20.87
C PHE A 343 -3.85 -5.10 22.16
N PRO A 344 -4.18 -6.32 22.64
CA PRO A 344 -5.10 -6.54 23.74
C PRO A 344 -4.70 -5.90 25.07
N ARG A 345 -3.39 -5.65 25.25
CA ARG A 345 -2.91 -4.87 26.41
C ARG A 345 -3.45 -3.43 26.41
N ALA A 346 -3.62 -2.86 25.23
CA ALA A 346 -4.01 -1.48 25.02
C ALA A 346 -5.51 -1.34 24.75
N TYR A 347 -6.06 -2.22 23.93
CA TYR A 347 -7.44 -2.16 23.45
C TYR A 347 -8.24 -3.31 24.01
N ARG A 348 -9.18 -3.00 24.91
CA ARG A 348 -10.05 -4.00 25.56
C ARG A 348 -11.46 -4.03 25.02
N VAL A 349 -11.77 -3.07 24.13
CA VAL A 349 -13.04 -2.92 23.43
C VAL A 349 -12.75 -2.60 21.98
N PRO A 350 -13.64 -2.93 21.04
CA PRO A 350 -13.46 -2.61 19.64
C PRO A 350 -13.39 -1.10 19.44
N MET A 351 -12.41 -0.66 18.66
CA MET A 351 -12.23 0.76 18.31
C MET A 351 -12.13 0.93 16.81
N ARG A 352 -12.63 2.06 16.33
CA ARG A 352 -12.45 2.50 14.93
C ARG A 352 -11.89 3.92 14.88
N SER A 353 -11.08 4.18 13.87
CA SER A 353 -10.48 5.50 13.65
C SER A 353 -10.71 5.96 12.22
N ALA A 354 -11.21 7.18 12.08
CA ALA A 354 -11.39 7.85 10.79
C ALA A 354 -10.13 8.62 10.33
N VAL A 355 -9.01 8.46 11.02
CA VAL A 355 -7.74 9.10 10.64
C VAL A 355 -7.31 8.61 9.24
N VAL A 356 -7.03 9.56 8.34
CA VAL A 356 -6.49 9.26 7.02
C VAL A 356 -5.00 8.92 7.16
N GLY A 357 -4.58 7.77 6.68
CA GLY A 357 -3.19 7.31 6.69
C GLY A 357 -2.83 6.55 5.43
N SER A 358 -1.54 6.27 5.25
CA SER A 358 -1.02 5.53 4.11
C SER A 358 0.22 4.72 4.49
N HIS A 359 0.72 3.90 3.58
CA HIS A 359 1.83 2.98 3.84
C HIS A 359 3.08 3.66 4.43
N VAL A 360 3.38 4.90 4.05
CA VAL A 360 4.51 5.64 4.64
C VAL A 360 4.35 5.88 6.16
N ASP A 361 3.12 5.86 6.66
CA ASP A 361 2.80 6.07 8.07
C ASP A 361 2.93 4.79 8.90
N LEU A 362 3.06 3.61 8.25
CA LEU A 362 3.00 2.32 8.93
C LEU A 362 4.21 2.10 9.85
N ALA A 363 5.43 2.26 9.31
CA ALA A 363 6.65 2.10 10.11
C ALA A 363 6.71 3.08 11.30
N PRO A 364 6.45 4.40 11.13
CA PRO A 364 6.38 5.31 12.27
C PRO A 364 5.31 4.95 13.30
N THR A 365 4.17 4.39 12.87
CA THR A 365 3.10 3.95 13.77
C THR A 365 3.52 2.76 14.61
N ILE A 366 4.16 1.77 13.98
CA ILE A 366 4.60 0.55 14.67
C ILE A 366 5.69 0.87 15.71
N VAL A 367 6.72 1.63 15.33
CA VAL A 367 7.78 1.98 16.28
C VAL A 367 7.27 2.89 17.39
N ASP A 368 6.31 3.78 17.12
CA ASP A 368 5.67 4.61 18.13
C ASP A 368 4.91 3.79 19.17
N LEU A 369 4.20 2.73 18.74
CA LEU A 369 3.53 1.76 19.61
C LEU A 369 4.51 0.87 20.36
N ALA A 370 5.70 0.66 19.84
CA ALA A 370 6.78 -0.06 20.50
C ALA A 370 7.59 0.83 21.48
N GLY A 371 7.36 2.14 21.48
CA GLY A 371 8.14 3.10 22.29
C GLY A 371 9.53 3.34 21.74
N VAL A 372 9.75 3.12 20.45
CA VAL A 372 11.00 3.30 19.74
C VAL A 372 10.94 4.59 18.92
N PRO A 373 11.97 5.46 18.95
CA PRO A 373 12.00 6.64 18.09
C PRO A 373 12.03 6.26 16.61
N PRO A 374 11.32 7.00 15.72
CA PRO A 374 11.40 6.80 14.29
C PRO A 374 12.75 7.24 13.73
N ALA A 375 13.15 6.69 12.57
CA ALA A 375 14.32 7.17 11.86
C ALA A 375 14.08 8.61 11.34
N PRO A 376 15.09 9.50 11.45
CA PRO A 376 14.90 10.93 11.17
C PRO A 376 14.58 11.23 9.69
N GLU A 377 15.01 10.38 8.76
CA GLU A 377 14.74 10.50 7.33
C GLU A 377 13.37 10.03 6.88
N TRP A 378 12.58 9.39 7.74
CA TRP A 378 11.25 8.93 7.40
C TRP A 378 10.29 10.08 7.07
N GLN A 379 9.47 9.89 6.05
CA GLN A 379 8.52 10.90 5.58
C GLN A 379 7.12 10.75 6.23
N GLY A 380 6.71 9.51 6.54
CA GLY A 380 5.46 9.26 7.23
C GLY A 380 5.45 9.70 8.69
N ARG A 381 4.28 9.69 9.30
CA ARG A 381 4.07 10.00 10.73
C ARG A 381 3.17 8.97 11.38
N SER A 382 3.37 8.71 12.66
CA SER A 382 2.47 7.84 13.42
C SER A 382 1.01 8.27 13.26
N LEU A 383 0.12 7.30 13.06
CA LEU A 383 -1.33 7.52 13.00
C LEU A 383 -1.88 8.09 14.32
N PHE A 384 -1.12 8.01 15.39
CA PHE A 384 -1.43 8.58 16.70
C PHE A 384 -0.83 9.99 16.90
N ASP A 385 0.03 10.48 16.01
CA ASP A 385 0.58 11.84 16.09
C ASP A 385 -0.52 12.87 15.72
N THR A 386 -0.84 13.74 16.67
CA THR A 386 -1.86 14.78 16.49
C THR A 386 -1.47 15.87 15.49
N ARG A 387 -0.18 15.97 15.17
CA ARG A 387 0.38 16.99 14.26
C ARG A 387 0.39 16.56 12.79
N ARG A 388 0.02 15.31 12.49
CA ARG A 388 -0.01 14.80 11.12
C ARG A 388 -1.09 15.47 10.27
N SER A 389 -0.82 15.64 9.00
CA SER A 389 -1.81 16.08 8.01
C SER A 389 -2.80 14.96 7.70
N PRO A 390 -4.10 15.24 7.55
CA PRO A 390 -5.13 14.25 7.23
C PRO A 390 -5.13 13.96 5.70
N ARG A 391 -3.99 13.53 5.15
CA ARG A 391 -3.80 13.36 3.70
C ARG A 391 -3.20 12.01 3.37
N ALA A 392 -3.59 11.50 2.18
CA ALA A 392 -2.95 10.39 1.51
C ALA A 392 -2.79 10.73 0.02
N TYR A 393 -1.71 10.24 -0.60
CA TYR A 393 -1.35 10.53 -1.99
C TYR A 393 -1.23 9.24 -2.78
N PHE A 394 -1.74 9.24 -4.01
CA PHE A 394 -1.85 8.06 -4.85
C PHE A 394 -1.36 8.35 -6.26
N TYR A 395 -0.87 7.32 -6.96
CA TYR A 395 -0.57 7.44 -8.37
C TYR A 395 -0.72 6.12 -9.11
N VAL A 396 -0.88 6.23 -10.42
CA VAL A 396 -0.67 5.14 -11.37
C VAL A 396 0.07 5.70 -12.58
N ALA A 397 0.97 4.92 -13.16
CA ALA A 397 1.85 5.39 -14.22
C ALA A 397 2.11 4.32 -15.29
N GLU A 398 1.14 3.47 -15.56
CA GLU A 398 1.20 2.47 -16.65
C GLU A 398 0.59 3.00 -17.94
N ASP A 399 -0.61 2.53 -18.26
CA ASP A 399 -1.36 2.96 -19.44
C ASP A 399 -1.89 4.39 -19.29
N GLU A 400 -2.32 4.72 -18.08
CA GLU A 400 -2.70 6.06 -17.66
C GLU A 400 -1.63 6.64 -16.74
N PHE A 401 -1.57 7.96 -16.64
CA PHE A 401 -0.80 8.62 -15.62
C PHE A 401 -1.70 9.49 -14.77
N MET A 402 -2.15 8.94 -13.65
CA MET A 402 -3.00 9.63 -12.72
C MET A 402 -2.25 9.95 -11.44
N LEU A 403 -2.53 11.11 -10.89
CA LEU A 403 -2.13 11.53 -9.56
C LEU A 403 -3.37 11.81 -8.75
N GLY A 404 -3.40 11.36 -7.51
CA GLY A 404 -4.52 11.58 -6.62
C GLY A 404 -4.10 12.01 -5.23
N VAL A 405 -4.95 12.77 -4.58
CA VAL A 405 -4.83 13.15 -3.17
C VAL A 405 -6.17 13.06 -2.48
N ARG A 406 -6.18 12.44 -1.32
CA ARG A 406 -7.28 12.56 -0.35
C ARG A 406 -6.88 13.55 0.73
N GLU A 407 -7.77 14.52 1.00
CA GLU A 407 -7.65 15.46 2.12
C GLU A 407 -8.99 15.53 2.84
N ASP A 408 -9.03 15.13 4.09
CA ASP A 408 -10.28 14.96 4.86
C ASP A 408 -11.27 14.03 4.15
N GLY A 409 -12.44 14.53 3.77
CA GLY A 409 -13.47 13.79 3.02
C GLY A 409 -13.39 13.94 1.51
N TRP A 410 -12.49 14.78 0.99
CA TRP A 410 -12.36 15.01 -0.45
C TRP A 410 -11.29 14.14 -1.07
N LYS A 411 -11.57 13.55 -2.22
CA LYS A 411 -10.57 12.88 -3.05
C LYS A 411 -10.56 13.52 -4.43
N TYR A 412 -9.37 13.94 -4.86
CA TYR A 412 -9.12 14.58 -6.13
C TYR A 412 -8.18 13.72 -6.97
N ILE A 413 -8.54 13.51 -8.23
CA ILE A 413 -7.77 12.75 -9.21
C ILE A 413 -7.50 13.65 -10.41
N LEU A 414 -6.23 13.71 -10.82
CA LEU A 414 -5.77 14.38 -12.03
C LEU A 414 -5.15 13.35 -12.98
N ASN A 415 -5.73 13.18 -14.15
CA ASN A 415 -5.05 12.50 -15.24
C ASN A 415 -4.09 13.46 -15.94
N VAL A 416 -2.79 13.20 -15.77
CA VAL A 416 -1.73 14.08 -16.29
C VAL A 416 -1.63 14.05 -17.81
N ARG A 417 -2.13 12.99 -18.47
CA ARG A 417 -2.04 12.82 -19.92
C ARG A 417 -3.01 13.72 -20.70
N ASP A 418 -4.25 13.78 -20.23
CA ASP A 418 -5.33 14.49 -20.92
C ASP A 418 -5.87 15.69 -20.13
N GLY A 419 -5.36 15.90 -18.91
CA GLY A 419 -5.76 17.00 -18.04
C GLY A 419 -7.15 16.84 -17.40
N THR A 420 -7.77 15.66 -17.50
CA THR A 420 -9.07 15.41 -16.85
C THR A 420 -8.95 15.44 -15.33
N GLU A 421 -9.94 16.08 -14.71
CA GLU A 421 -10.06 16.22 -13.26
C GLU A 421 -11.30 15.52 -12.74
N GLU A 422 -11.14 14.83 -11.62
CA GLU A 422 -12.24 14.23 -10.87
C GLU A 422 -12.14 14.64 -9.40
N LEU A 423 -13.29 14.95 -8.80
CA LEU A 423 -13.40 15.31 -7.40
C LEU A 423 -14.59 14.60 -6.78
N PHE A 424 -14.35 13.88 -5.68
CA PHE A 424 -15.36 13.10 -4.98
C PHE A 424 -15.47 13.51 -3.51
N ASP A 425 -16.68 13.58 -2.98
CA ASP A 425 -16.93 13.71 -1.55
C ASP A 425 -17.18 12.32 -0.95
N LEU A 426 -16.14 11.69 -0.44
CA LEU A 426 -16.17 10.33 0.10
C LEU A 426 -17.03 10.18 1.37
N ARG A 427 -17.54 11.26 1.93
CA ARG A 427 -18.49 11.22 3.07
C ARG A 427 -19.90 10.83 2.63
N THR A 428 -20.22 11.08 1.37
CA THR A 428 -21.55 10.85 0.75
C THR A 428 -21.49 9.96 -0.49
N ASP A 429 -20.31 9.74 -1.04
CA ASP A 429 -20.05 8.97 -2.25
C ASP A 429 -18.77 8.12 -2.08
N GLU A 430 -18.86 7.09 -1.24
CA GLU A 430 -17.74 6.17 -0.96
C GLU A 430 -17.28 5.37 -2.20
N THR A 431 -18.08 5.34 -3.24
CA THR A 431 -17.83 4.59 -4.47
C THR A 431 -17.43 5.47 -5.65
N GLU A 432 -17.21 6.76 -5.43
CA GLU A 432 -16.66 7.70 -6.42
C GLU A 432 -17.42 7.74 -7.75
N GLN A 433 -18.77 7.75 -7.67
CA GLN A 433 -19.65 7.73 -8.84
C GLN A 433 -20.03 9.13 -9.33
N LYS A 434 -19.88 10.16 -8.49
CA LYS A 434 -20.33 11.51 -8.79
C LYS A 434 -19.16 12.48 -8.83
N ASN A 435 -18.66 12.77 -10.03
CA ASN A 435 -17.62 13.77 -10.22
C ASN A 435 -18.14 15.19 -9.95
N LEU A 436 -17.60 15.84 -8.92
CA LEU A 436 -17.95 17.19 -8.45
C LEU A 436 -16.93 18.27 -8.89
N ALA A 437 -15.93 17.95 -9.72
CA ALA A 437 -14.85 18.88 -10.08
C ALA A 437 -15.36 20.20 -10.66
N ARG A 438 -16.41 20.16 -11.50
CA ARG A 438 -16.99 21.37 -12.09
C ARG A 438 -17.74 22.24 -11.09
N LEU A 439 -18.22 21.67 -9.99
CA LEU A 439 -19.00 22.37 -8.95
C LEU A 439 -18.09 23.01 -7.88
N HIS A 440 -16.85 22.51 -7.73
CA HIS A 440 -15.92 22.95 -6.68
C HIS A 440 -14.52 23.23 -7.24
N PRO A 441 -14.38 24.21 -8.16
CA PRO A 441 -13.09 24.54 -8.80
C PRO A 441 -12.04 25.05 -7.81
N ASP A 442 -12.45 25.66 -6.72
CA ASP A 442 -11.60 26.15 -5.62
C ASP A 442 -10.93 24.97 -4.86
N ILE A 443 -11.69 23.89 -4.60
CA ILE A 443 -11.17 22.66 -3.98
C ILE A 443 -10.20 21.98 -4.94
N CYS A 444 -10.55 21.86 -6.23
CA CYS A 444 -9.67 21.30 -7.25
C CYS A 444 -8.35 22.07 -7.31
N ALA A 445 -8.40 23.40 -7.38
CA ALA A 445 -7.20 24.24 -7.42
C ALA A 445 -6.30 24.05 -6.19
N ARG A 446 -6.89 23.93 -4.99
CA ARG A 446 -6.17 23.66 -3.75
C ARG A 446 -5.50 22.28 -3.78
N LEU A 447 -6.22 21.23 -4.15
CA LEU A 447 -5.72 19.85 -4.16
C LEU A 447 -4.71 19.63 -5.29
N ARG A 448 -4.87 20.32 -6.43
CA ARG A 448 -3.87 20.35 -7.51
C ARG A 448 -2.53 20.92 -7.02
N ARG A 449 -2.52 21.99 -6.21
CA ARG A 449 -1.29 22.51 -5.59
C ARG A 449 -0.61 21.48 -4.68
N ARG A 450 -1.40 20.68 -3.93
CA ARG A 450 -0.85 19.57 -3.12
C ARG A 450 -0.14 18.53 -4.00
N LEU A 451 -0.75 18.17 -5.12
CA LEU A 451 -0.12 17.25 -6.08
C LEU A 451 1.15 17.85 -6.72
N ALA A 452 1.15 19.16 -7.02
CA ALA A 452 2.34 19.84 -7.53
C ALA A 452 3.50 19.78 -6.52
N ALA A 453 3.24 20.07 -5.25
CA ALA A 453 4.23 19.95 -4.19
C ALA A 453 4.74 18.49 -4.04
N TRP A 454 3.84 17.51 -4.10
CA TRP A 454 4.23 16.09 -4.03
C TRP A 454 5.14 15.67 -5.18
N THR A 455 4.79 16.05 -6.41
CA THR A 455 5.63 15.73 -7.59
C THR A 455 7.01 16.35 -7.49
N GLU A 456 7.11 17.58 -7.00
CA GLU A 456 8.40 18.25 -6.80
C GLU A 456 9.22 17.60 -5.67
N ALA A 457 8.59 17.29 -4.54
CA ALA A 457 9.26 16.60 -3.44
C ALA A 457 9.81 15.23 -3.88
N ASN A 458 8.98 14.44 -4.59
CA ASN A 458 9.37 13.14 -5.15
C ASN A 458 10.53 13.29 -6.14
N ARG A 459 10.47 14.27 -7.03
CA ARG A 459 11.57 14.57 -7.96
C ARG A 459 12.88 14.88 -7.24
N ARG A 460 12.85 15.73 -6.20
CA ARG A 460 14.05 16.09 -5.40
C ARG A 460 14.65 14.87 -4.73
N GLN A 461 13.82 14.04 -4.09
CA GLN A 461 14.23 12.82 -3.40
C GLN A 461 14.99 11.87 -4.34
N TYR A 462 14.44 11.57 -5.50
CA TYR A 462 15.03 10.57 -6.40
C TYR A 462 16.12 11.11 -7.32
N LEU A 463 16.25 12.42 -7.51
CA LEU A 463 17.43 13.02 -8.13
C LEU A 463 18.67 12.93 -7.25
N GLN A 464 18.49 13.06 -5.92
CA GLN A 464 19.59 12.94 -4.95
C GLN A 464 20.01 11.48 -4.73
N ALA A 465 19.10 10.54 -4.91
CA ALA A 465 19.34 9.11 -4.71
C ALA A 465 20.04 8.41 -5.91
N ARG A 466 20.37 9.12 -7.00
CA ARG A 466 21.10 8.53 -8.13
C ARG A 466 22.48 8.06 -7.66
N PRO A 467 22.84 6.78 -7.87
CA PRO A 467 24.22 6.35 -7.62
C PRO A 467 25.17 7.14 -8.49
N ALA A 468 26.30 7.56 -7.94
CA ALA A 468 27.34 8.36 -8.62
C ALA A 468 27.94 7.70 -9.88
N GLY A 469 27.52 6.49 -10.25
CA GLY A 469 27.98 5.73 -11.43
C GLY A 469 27.03 5.71 -12.64
N ALA A 470 25.79 6.24 -12.52
CA ALA A 470 24.80 6.16 -13.62
C ALA A 470 24.99 7.20 -14.75
N ALA A 471 26.03 8.02 -14.68
CA ALA A 471 26.32 9.08 -15.69
C ALA A 471 27.02 8.57 -16.97
N HIS A 472 27.32 7.29 -17.14
CA HIS A 472 28.15 6.79 -18.22
C HIS A 472 27.50 5.75 -19.14
N LEU A 473 26.24 5.91 -19.50
CA LEU A 473 25.65 5.24 -20.66
C LEU A 473 24.93 6.26 -21.56
N MET A 474 25.62 7.35 -21.87
CA MET A 474 25.35 8.09 -23.11
C MET A 474 25.97 7.26 -24.23
N LEU A 475 25.13 6.70 -25.08
CA LEU A 475 25.49 6.09 -26.35
C LEU A 475 26.47 7.03 -27.08
N ARG A 476 27.74 6.59 -27.21
CA ARG A 476 28.59 7.11 -28.27
C ARG A 476 27.94 6.67 -29.56
N ALA A 477 27.46 7.63 -30.33
CA ALA A 477 27.17 7.40 -31.74
C ALA A 477 28.39 6.78 -32.40
N PRO A 478 28.26 5.75 -33.25
CA PRO A 478 29.38 5.28 -34.07
C PRO A 478 29.75 6.44 -34.96
N GLY A 479 31.01 6.84 -34.86
CA GLY A 479 31.59 7.94 -35.61
C GLY A 479 31.54 7.71 -37.12
N ALA A 480 31.49 8.80 -37.83
CA ALA A 480 31.65 8.95 -39.27
C ALA A 480 32.91 8.26 -39.81
#